data_6e4854d836c40e018f68decb1a869983
#
_entry.id   6e4854d836c40e018f68decb1a869983
#
_cell.length_a   1.000
_cell.length_b   1.000
_cell.length_c   1.000
_cell.angle_alpha   90.00
_cell.angle_beta   90.00
_cell.angle_gamma   90.00
#
_symmetry.space_group_name_H-M   'P 1'
#
loop_
_entity.id
_entity.type
_entity.pdbx_description
1 polymer ?
#
loop_
_entity_poly.entity_id
_entity_poly.type
_entity_poly.pdbx_seq_one_letter_code
_entity_poly.pdbx_strand_id
1 'polypeptide(L)'
;MARTDITTTAERMALLPADVPRDAVIVTRNLQREYQMGTERVRALQGVDMTIRKNEFVAIMGPSGSGKSTMMNLIGCLDTPSEGEYWLNGYRVSELGDDALARIRNKEIGFVFQTFNLLPRASALANVELPMVYAGASSKVRRDRARASLTAVGLGDRMDHKPNELSGGQRQRVAIARALVNNPSILLADEPTGNLDSATSEEIMALFQRLHADGQTIILVTHEPDIAAHAHRQIMLKDGKVARDSSSTEVVS
;
A
#
# COMPACT_ATOMS: atom_id res chain seq x y z
N MET A 1 -15.93 -7.83 -26.63
CA MET A 1 -15.26 -7.90 -25.31
C MET A 1 -13.76 -7.77 -25.56
N ALA A 2 -13.23 -6.56 -25.48
CA ALA A 2 -11.81 -6.30 -25.74
C ALA A 2 -11.00 -6.83 -24.54
N ARG A 3 -10.16 -7.83 -24.78
CA ARG A 3 -9.01 -8.12 -23.93
C ARG A 3 -8.13 -6.86 -24.01
N THR A 4 -8.12 -6.10 -22.94
CA THR A 4 -7.10 -5.08 -22.75
C THR A 4 -5.80 -5.86 -22.48
N ASP A 5 -5.06 -6.15 -23.54
CA ASP A 5 -3.75 -6.77 -23.45
C ASP A 5 -2.89 -5.86 -22.57
N ILE A 6 -2.37 -6.46 -21.50
CA ILE A 6 -1.50 -5.80 -20.55
C ILE A 6 -0.21 -5.52 -21.30
N THR A 7 -0.07 -4.30 -21.79
CA THR A 7 1.16 -3.75 -22.38
C THR A 7 2.36 -4.01 -21.46
N THR A 8 3.54 -4.17 -22.02
CA THR A 8 4.77 -4.36 -21.24
C THR A 8 5.00 -3.20 -20.28
N THR A 9 5.79 -3.40 -19.22
CA THR A 9 6.09 -2.31 -18.26
C THR A 9 6.71 -1.10 -18.98
N ALA A 10 7.54 -1.31 -20.00
CA ALA A 10 8.13 -0.24 -20.80
C ALA A 10 7.08 0.58 -21.56
N GLU A 11 6.11 -0.07 -22.22
CA GLU A 11 5.01 0.59 -22.93
C GLU A 11 4.12 1.40 -21.99
N ARG A 12 3.82 0.86 -20.79
CA ARG A 12 3.05 1.58 -19.76
C ARG A 12 3.77 2.82 -19.24
N MET A 13 5.08 2.71 -18.97
CA MET A 13 5.90 3.84 -18.57
C MET A 13 6.00 4.92 -19.64
N ALA A 14 5.81 4.57 -20.93
CA ALA A 14 5.72 5.53 -22.02
C ALA A 14 4.42 6.36 -22.01
N LEU A 15 3.37 5.87 -21.33
CA LEU A 15 2.09 6.58 -21.16
C LEU A 15 2.12 7.62 -20.03
N LEU A 16 3.15 7.62 -19.19
CA LEU A 16 3.32 8.67 -18.18
C LEU A 16 3.55 10.03 -18.86
N PRO A 17 3.00 11.11 -18.30
CA PRO A 17 3.28 12.47 -18.76
C PRO A 17 4.79 12.71 -18.88
N ALA A 18 5.19 13.54 -19.87
CA ALA A 18 6.60 13.73 -20.22
C ALA A 18 7.46 14.33 -19.09
N ASP A 19 6.83 15.07 -18.20
CA ASP A 19 7.42 15.70 -17.01
C ASP A 19 7.49 14.78 -15.77
N VAL A 20 6.96 13.54 -15.88
CA VAL A 20 6.99 12.55 -14.78
C VAL A 20 8.26 11.70 -14.89
N PRO A 21 8.98 11.48 -13.76
CA PRO A 21 10.13 10.59 -13.73
C PRO A 21 9.76 9.17 -14.17
N ARG A 22 10.60 8.53 -14.99
CA ARG A 22 10.34 7.18 -15.51
C ARG A 22 10.41 6.08 -14.45
N ASP A 23 10.98 6.38 -13.30
CA ASP A 23 11.02 5.52 -12.11
C ASP A 23 9.85 5.77 -11.14
N ALA A 24 8.94 6.69 -11.48
CA ALA A 24 7.75 6.94 -10.66
C ALA A 24 6.84 5.71 -10.61
N VAL A 25 6.46 5.30 -9.39
CA VAL A 25 5.52 4.19 -9.16
C VAL A 25 4.12 4.72 -8.83
N ILE A 26 4.02 5.86 -8.16
CA ILE A 26 2.78 6.60 -7.93
C ILE A 26 2.93 8.01 -8.44
N VAL A 27 1.92 8.48 -9.18
CA VAL A 27 1.77 9.87 -9.57
C VAL A 27 0.32 10.28 -9.37
N THR A 28 0.10 11.35 -8.62
CA THR A 28 -1.20 11.99 -8.51
C THR A 28 -1.11 13.44 -9.00
N ARG A 29 -2.15 13.90 -9.71
CA ARG A 29 -2.27 15.27 -10.18
C ARG A 29 -3.65 15.82 -9.88
N ASN A 30 -3.70 16.88 -9.13
CA ASN A 30 -4.93 17.52 -8.67
C ASN A 30 -5.94 16.49 -8.12
N LEU A 31 -5.45 15.48 -7.38
CA LEU A 31 -6.27 14.37 -6.91
C LEU A 31 -7.27 14.88 -5.87
N GLN A 32 -8.56 14.71 -6.16
CA GLN A 32 -9.64 15.17 -5.29
C GLN A 32 -10.58 14.03 -4.92
N ARG A 33 -11.11 14.08 -3.72
CA ARG A 33 -12.19 13.18 -3.29
C ARG A 33 -13.22 13.93 -2.45
N GLU A 34 -14.43 13.86 -2.93
CA GLU A 34 -15.62 14.42 -2.29
C GLU A 34 -16.61 13.31 -1.96
N TYR A 35 -17.15 13.33 -0.76
CA TYR A 35 -18.20 12.42 -0.32
C TYR A 35 -19.50 13.18 -0.09
N GLN A 36 -20.60 12.62 -0.56
CA GLN A 36 -21.93 13.13 -0.24
C GLN A 36 -22.43 12.48 1.05
N MET A 37 -22.60 13.27 2.10
CA MET A 37 -23.12 12.81 3.39
C MET A 37 -24.48 13.46 3.65
N GLY A 38 -25.56 12.81 3.20
CA GLY A 38 -26.89 13.43 3.21
C GLY A 38 -26.93 14.67 2.31
N THR A 39 -27.18 15.84 2.88
CA THR A 39 -27.21 17.13 2.17
C THR A 39 -25.85 17.83 2.14
N GLU A 40 -24.87 17.38 2.92
CA GLU A 40 -23.56 17.99 3.01
C GLU A 40 -22.55 17.32 2.08
N ARG A 41 -21.60 18.11 1.58
CA ARG A 41 -20.46 17.64 0.79
C ARG A 41 -19.19 17.79 1.60
N VAL A 42 -18.51 16.70 1.82
CA VAL A 42 -17.22 16.67 2.54
C VAL A 42 -16.09 16.46 1.53
N ARG A 43 -15.24 17.48 1.38
CA ARG A 43 -14.04 17.42 0.55
C ARG A 43 -12.90 16.82 1.36
N ALA A 44 -12.73 15.51 1.24
CA ALA A 44 -11.70 14.78 1.97
C ALA A 44 -10.30 14.97 1.39
N LEU A 45 -10.19 15.16 0.05
CA LEU A 45 -8.96 15.59 -0.62
C LEU A 45 -9.26 16.74 -1.58
N GLN A 46 -8.36 17.73 -1.63
CA GLN A 46 -8.56 19.01 -2.29
C GLN A 46 -7.41 19.37 -3.25
N GLY A 47 -7.10 18.50 -4.19
CA GLY A 47 -6.05 18.73 -5.18
C GLY A 47 -4.67 18.32 -4.65
N VAL A 48 -4.45 17.01 -4.49
CA VAL A 48 -3.17 16.47 -4.03
C VAL A 48 -2.31 16.12 -5.24
N ASP A 49 -1.14 16.77 -5.33
CA ASP A 49 -0.06 16.44 -6.26
C ASP A 49 1.04 15.70 -5.50
N MET A 50 1.38 14.51 -5.96
CA MET A 50 2.40 13.68 -5.33
C MET A 50 3.04 12.74 -6.35
N THR A 51 4.36 12.58 -6.25
CA THR A 51 5.11 11.58 -7.00
C THR A 51 5.91 10.73 -6.04
N ILE A 52 5.73 9.40 -6.06
CA ILE A 52 6.54 8.44 -5.31
C ILE A 52 7.29 7.58 -6.33
N ARG A 53 8.61 7.47 -6.14
CA ARG A 53 9.50 6.69 -7.00
C ARG A 53 9.69 5.27 -6.46
N LYS A 54 10.21 4.40 -7.32
CA LYS A 54 10.61 3.05 -6.91
C LYS A 54 11.64 3.10 -5.80
N ASN A 55 11.51 2.16 -4.88
CA ASN A 55 12.38 2.05 -3.72
C ASN A 55 12.42 3.31 -2.83
N GLU A 56 11.35 4.09 -2.78
CA GLU A 56 11.18 5.09 -1.71
C GLU A 56 10.50 4.44 -0.49
N PHE A 57 10.89 4.88 0.69
CA PHE A 57 10.19 4.64 1.95
C PHE A 57 9.59 5.95 2.42
N VAL A 58 8.27 6.08 2.27
CA VAL A 58 7.52 7.32 2.49
C VAL A 58 6.55 7.13 3.64
N ALA A 59 6.50 8.09 4.57
CA ALA A 59 5.45 8.19 5.58
C ALA A 59 4.45 9.29 5.21
N ILE A 60 3.17 8.96 5.14
CA ILE A 60 2.05 9.91 5.01
C ILE A 60 1.49 10.15 6.40
N MET A 61 1.58 11.38 6.86
CA MET A 61 1.21 11.81 8.20
C MET A 61 0.13 12.90 8.18
N GLY A 62 -0.41 13.20 9.35
CA GLY A 62 -1.35 14.31 9.55
C GLY A 62 -2.31 14.05 10.71
N PRO A 63 -2.98 15.07 11.22
CA PRO A 63 -3.96 14.94 12.30
C PRO A 63 -5.18 14.10 11.85
N SER A 64 -6.04 13.72 12.80
CA SER A 64 -7.33 13.10 12.47
C SER A 64 -8.14 14.01 11.54
N GLY A 65 -8.80 13.44 10.55
CA GLY A 65 -9.58 14.19 9.56
C GLY A 65 -8.77 14.88 8.46
N SER A 66 -7.43 14.76 8.42
CA SER A 66 -6.60 15.42 7.39
C SER A 66 -6.69 14.80 6.00
N GLY A 67 -7.38 13.66 5.82
CA GLY A 67 -7.53 12.97 4.54
C GLY A 67 -6.62 11.74 4.36
N LYS A 68 -5.84 11.32 5.36
CA LYS A 68 -4.91 10.15 5.26
C LYS A 68 -5.60 8.87 4.80
N SER A 69 -6.68 8.46 5.46
CA SER A 69 -7.41 7.24 5.12
C SER A 69 -8.04 7.33 3.72
N THR A 70 -8.53 8.51 3.33
CA THR A 70 -9.02 8.74 1.97
C THR A 70 -7.88 8.62 0.95
N MET A 71 -6.73 9.25 1.23
CA MET A 71 -5.54 9.14 0.37
C MET A 71 -5.09 7.68 0.24
N MET A 72 -5.01 6.95 1.36
CA MET A 72 -4.68 5.54 1.37
C MET A 72 -5.66 4.70 0.53
N ASN A 73 -6.97 4.95 0.63
CA ASN A 73 -7.97 4.23 -0.15
C ASN A 73 -7.84 4.50 -1.66
N LEU A 74 -7.53 5.74 -2.05
CA LEU A 74 -7.33 6.10 -3.45
C LEU A 74 -6.06 5.47 -4.01
N ILE A 75 -4.90 5.67 -3.35
CA ILE A 75 -3.64 5.05 -3.81
C ILE A 75 -3.67 3.53 -3.73
N GLY A 76 -4.48 2.99 -2.82
CA GLY A 76 -4.76 1.57 -2.68
C GLY A 76 -5.74 0.99 -3.71
N CYS A 77 -6.29 1.79 -4.62
CA CYS A 77 -7.36 1.38 -5.55
C CYS A 77 -8.57 0.73 -4.83
N LEU A 78 -8.87 1.17 -3.60
CA LEU A 78 -10.05 0.77 -2.83
C LEU A 78 -11.21 1.75 -3.04
N ASP A 79 -10.92 2.93 -3.54
CA ASP A 79 -11.86 3.99 -3.90
C ASP A 79 -11.39 4.67 -5.20
N THR A 80 -12.25 5.47 -5.81
CA THR A 80 -11.95 6.22 -7.04
C THR A 80 -11.96 7.73 -6.77
N PRO A 81 -11.09 8.53 -7.40
CA PRO A 81 -11.10 9.96 -7.23
C PRO A 81 -12.40 10.58 -7.80
N SER A 82 -12.84 11.71 -7.22
CA SER A 82 -13.91 12.52 -7.79
C SER A 82 -13.43 13.35 -8.97
N GLU A 83 -12.18 13.84 -8.88
CA GLU A 83 -11.47 14.60 -9.92
C GLU A 83 -9.97 14.35 -9.83
N GLY A 84 -9.25 14.75 -10.88
CA GLY A 84 -7.81 14.61 -10.98
C GLY A 84 -7.37 13.28 -11.56
N GLU A 85 -6.07 13.06 -11.57
CA GLU A 85 -5.46 11.92 -12.24
C GLU A 85 -4.62 11.12 -11.25
N TYR A 86 -4.62 9.79 -11.42
CA TYR A 86 -3.79 8.87 -10.65
C TYR A 86 -3.18 7.80 -11.55
N TRP A 87 -1.86 7.65 -11.49
CA TRP A 87 -1.10 6.58 -12.15
C TRP A 87 -0.42 5.70 -11.09
N LEU A 88 -0.54 4.39 -11.26
CA LEU A 88 0.15 3.37 -10.47
C LEU A 88 0.97 2.49 -11.40
N ASN A 89 2.28 2.49 -11.24
CA ASN A 89 3.23 1.72 -12.05
C ASN A 89 2.95 1.82 -13.57
N GLY A 90 2.66 3.04 -14.03
CA GLY A 90 2.34 3.37 -15.42
C GLY A 90 0.89 3.09 -15.85
N TYR A 91 0.03 2.54 -14.98
CA TYR A 91 -1.41 2.42 -15.27
C TYR A 91 -2.13 3.71 -14.87
N ARG A 92 -2.92 4.29 -15.77
CA ARG A 92 -3.83 5.39 -15.44
C ARG A 92 -5.07 4.84 -14.76
N VAL A 93 -5.00 4.70 -13.43
CA VAL A 93 -6.03 4.00 -12.65
C VAL A 93 -7.29 4.82 -12.43
N SER A 94 -7.23 6.14 -12.52
CA SER A 94 -8.40 7.04 -12.40
C SER A 94 -9.46 6.82 -13.48
N GLU A 95 -9.14 6.13 -14.59
CA GLU A 95 -10.07 5.86 -15.71
C GLU A 95 -10.55 4.41 -15.77
N LEU A 96 -10.15 3.57 -14.80
CA LEU A 96 -10.43 2.14 -14.83
C LEU A 96 -11.73 1.79 -14.10
N GLY A 97 -12.46 0.83 -14.65
CA GLY A 97 -13.60 0.22 -13.96
C GLY A 97 -13.19 -0.80 -12.89
N ASP A 98 -14.14 -1.18 -12.03
CA ASP A 98 -13.93 -1.97 -10.81
C ASP A 98 -13.17 -3.27 -11.03
N ASP A 99 -13.46 -4.02 -12.08
CA ASP A 99 -12.78 -5.29 -12.40
C ASP A 99 -11.30 -5.07 -12.74
N ALA A 100 -10.97 -3.99 -13.45
CA ALA A 100 -9.59 -3.65 -13.78
C ALA A 100 -8.84 -3.16 -12.55
N LEU A 101 -9.48 -2.30 -11.73
CA LEU A 101 -8.95 -1.86 -10.45
C LEU A 101 -8.66 -3.03 -9.50
N ALA A 102 -9.57 -4.00 -9.41
CA ALA A 102 -9.37 -5.19 -8.58
C ALA A 102 -8.16 -6.02 -9.04
N ARG A 103 -7.95 -6.17 -10.36
CA ARG A 103 -6.78 -6.86 -10.93
C ARG A 103 -5.48 -6.12 -10.64
N ILE A 104 -5.46 -4.81 -10.85
CA ILE A 104 -4.28 -3.96 -10.56
C ILE A 104 -3.97 -3.97 -9.07
N ARG A 105 -4.96 -3.80 -8.21
CA ARG A 105 -4.80 -3.88 -6.76
C ARG A 105 -4.17 -5.20 -6.33
N ASN A 106 -4.66 -6.33 -6.83
CA ASN A 106 -4.12 -7.64 -6.51
C ASN A 106 -2.67 -7.82 -6.97
N LYS A 107 -2.29 -7.22 -8.10
CA LYS A 107 -0.97 -7.37 -8.71
C LYS A 107 0.05 -6.38 -8.18
N GLU A 108 -0.32 -5.11 -8.04
CA GLU A 108 0.62 -4.02 -7.83
C GLU A 108 0.68 -3.55 -6.35
N ILE A 109 -0.30 -3.93 -5.52
CA ILE A 109 -0.41 -3.41 -4.14
C ILE A 109 -0.45 -4.53 -3.12
N GLY A 110 0.48 -4.48 -2.16
CA GLY A 110 0.42 -5.27 -0.93
C GLY A 110 -0.12 -4.43 0.21
N PHE A 111 -1.19 -4.88 0.87
CA PHE A 111 -1.78 -4.18 2.01
C PHE A 111 -1.39 -4.79 3.34
N VAL A 112 -0.98 -3.93 4.28
CA VAL A 112 -0.76 -4.25 5.68
C VAL A 112 -1.62 -3.32 6.52
N PHE A 113 -2.50 -3.87 7.37
CA PHE A 113 -3.45 -3.11 8.19
C PHE A 113 -3.13 -3.23 9.67
N GLN A 114 -3.55 -2.24 10.45
CA GLN A 114 -3.45 -2.23 11.90
C GLN A 114 -4.10 -3.46 12.55
N THR A 115 -5.25 -3.91 12.04
CA THR A 115 -6.03 -5.05 12.56
C THR A 115 -5.68 -6.38 11.91
N PHE A 116 -4.54 -6.45 11.18
CA PHE A 116 -4.03 -7.62 10.45
C PHE A 116 -4.95 -8.14 9.33
N ASN A 117 -6.25 -8.07 9.48
CA ASN A 117 -7.29 -8.54 8.54
C ASN A 117 -7.03 -9.98 8.03
N LEU A 118 -6.65 -10.87 8.95
CA LEU A 118 -6.47 -12.29 8.66
C LEU A 118 -7.81 -13.03 8.74
N LEU A 119 -7.98 -14.03 7.89
CA LEU A 119 -9.11 -14.96 7.96
C LEU A 119 -8.95 -15.84 9.20
N PRO A 120 -9.83 -15.72 10.22
CA PRO A 120 -9.59 -16.31 11.54
C PRO A 120 -9.65 -17.85 11.57
N ARG A 121 -10.32 -18.45 10.58
CA ARG A 121 -10.48 -19.90 10.45
C ARG A 121 -9.43 -20.54 9.52
N ALA A 122 -8.67 -19.76 8.80
CA ALA A 122 -7.62 -20.19 7.89
C ALA A 122 -6.26 -20.19 8.58
N SER A 123 -5.37 -21.11 8.22
CA SER A 123 -3.99 -21.13 8.72
C SER A 123 -3.19 -19.92 8.19
N ALA A 124 -2.00 -19.66 8.73
CA ALA A 124 -1.08 -18.65 8.24
C ALA A 124 -0.76 -18.89 6.75
N LEU A 125 -0.49 -20.14 6.37
CA LEU A 125 -0.24 -20.52 4.97
C LEU A 125 -1.42 -20.18 4.07
N ALA A 126 -2.65 -20.56 4.46
CA ALA A 126 -3.85 -20.30 3.68
C ALA A 126 -4.16 -18.81 3.56
N ASN A 127 -3.89 -18.00 4.60
CA ASN A 127 -3.99 -16.55 4.53
C ASN A 127 -3.02 -15.95 3.50
N VAL A 128 -1.79 -16.43 3.46
CA VAL A 128 -0.77 -15.95 2.50
C VAL A 128 -1.04 -16.43 1.08
N GLU A 129 -1.64 -17.61 0.89
CA GLU A 129 -2.05 -18.11 -0.43
C GLU A 129 -3.17 -17.28 -1.09
N LEU A 130 -3.99 -16.59 -0.31
CA LEU A 130 -5.24 -15.96 -0.75
C LEU A 130 -5.08 -15.00 -1.94
N PRO A 131 -4.13 -14.04 -1.95
CA PRO A 131 -3.96 -13.13 -3.10
C PRO A 131 -3.63 -13.88 -4.41
N MET A 132 -2.93 -14.98 -4.32
CA MET A 132 -2.58 -15.80 -5.49
C MET A 132 -3.76 -16.65 -6.00
N VAL A 133 -4.77 -16.93 -5.17
CA VAL A 133 -6.04 -17.52 -5.63
C VAL A 133 -6.73 -16.54 -6.58
N TYR A 134 -6.82 -15.27 -6.22
CA TYR A 134 -7.39 -14.23 -7.09
C TYR A 134 -6.56 -13.97 -8.34
N ALA A 135 -5.24 -14.16 -8.25
CA ALA A 135 -4.34 -14.08 -9.41
C ALA A 135 -4.44 -15.30 -10.35
N GLY A 136 -5.23 -16.34 -10.02
CA GLY A 136 -5.39 -17.55 -10.83
C GLY A 136 -4.19 -18.51 -10.82
N ALA A 137 -3.28 -18.37 -9.85
CA ALA A 137 -2.10 -19.23 -9.75
C ALA A 137 -2.47 -20.68 -9.37
N SER A 138 -1.74 -21.67 -9.90
CA SER A 138 -1.96 -23.08 -9.58
C SER A 138 -1.68 -23.38 -8.09
N SER A 139 -2.33 -24.41 -7.54
CA SER A 139 -2.19 -24.79 -6.13
C SER A 139 -0.73 -25.04 -5.72
N LYS A 140 0.07 -25.66 -6.57
CA LYS A 140 1.50 -25.88 -6.31
C LYS A 140 2.26 -24.57 -6.19
N VAL A 141 2.09 -23.67 -7.15
CA VAL A 141 2.76 -22.34 -7.16
C VAL A 141 2.36 -21.52 -5.95
N ARG A 142 1.06 -21.49 -5.59
CA ARG A 142 0.57 -20.78 -4.40
C ARG A 142 1.25 -21.27 -3.13
N ARG A 143 1.26 -22.58 -2.92
CA ARG A 143 1.84 -23.20 -1.72
C ARG A 143 3.32 -22.94 -1.61
N ASP A 144 4.06 -23.11 -2.70
CA ASP A 144 5.52 -22.91 -2.70
C ASP A 144 5.88 -21.43 -2.41
N ARG A 145 5.20 -20.47 -3.04
CA ARG A 145 5.41 -19.04 -2.78
C ARG A 145 4.98 -18.61 -1.38
N ALA A 146 3.84 -19.10 -0.89
CA ALA A 146 3.36 -18.76 0.45
C ALA A 146 4.32 -19.29 1.53
N ARG A 147 4.86 -20.50 1.37
CA ARG A 147 5.91 -21.03 2.25
C ARG A 147 7.17 -20.18 2.24
N ALA A 148 7.65 -19.79 1.07
CA ALA A 148 8.81 -18.91 0.93
C ALA A 148 8.56 -17.56 1.62
N SER A 149 7.39 -16.92 1.40
CA SER A 149 7.02 -15.66 2.04
C SER A 149 6.96 -15.76 3.56
N LEU A 150 6.36 -16.83 4.11
CA LEU A 150 6.32 -17.04 5.56
C LEU A 150 7.72 -17.27 6.15
N THR A 151 8.57 -18.03 5.46
CA THR A 151 9.96 -18.24 5.89
C THR A 151 10.73 -16.93 5.90
N ALA A 152 10.56 -16.06 4.88
CA ALA A 152 11.23 -14.76 4.79
C ALA A 152 10.88 -13.80 5.93
N VAL A 153 9.68 -13.93 6.52
CA VAL A 153 9.27 -13.14 7.69
C VAL A 153 9.51 -13.86 9.02
N GLY A 154 10.21 -15.02 9.02
CA GLY A 154 10.56 -15.77 10.22
C GLY A 154 9.44 -16.62 10.81
N LEU A 155 8.48 -17.09 9.97
CA LEU A 155 7.33 -17.90 10.40
C LEU A 155 7.29 -19.30 9.73
N GLY A 156 8.45 -19.81 9.32
CA GLY A 156 8.56 -21.12 8.67
C GLY A 156 8.04 -22.29 9.50
N ASP A 157 8.11 -22.20 10.82
CA ASP A 157 7.61 -23.19 11.78
C ASP A 157 6.16 -22.96 12.25
N ARG A 158 5.49 -21.90 11.75
CA ARG A 158 4.14 -21.46 12.15
C ARG A 158 3.11 -21.52 11.02
N MET A 159 3.41 -22.16 9.91
CA MET A 159 2.58 -22.14 8.70
C MET A 159 1.18 -22.68 8.88
N ASP A 160 1.01 -23.69 9.76
CA ASP A 160 -0.27 -24.36 10.01
C ASP A 160 -1.07 -23.72 11.15
N HIS A 161 -0.50 -22.76 11.89
CA HIS A 161 -1.17 -22.07 12.98
C HIS A 161 -2.26 -21.13 12.45
N LYS A 162 -3.37 -21.04 13.19
CA LYS A 162 -4.44 -20.07 12.95
C LYS A 162 -4.14 -18.74 13.66
N PRO A 163 -4.77 -17.63 13.26
CA PRO A 163 -4.52 -16.32 13.86
C PRO A 163 -4.68 -16.25 15.38
N ASN A 164 -5.60 -17.01 15.96
CA ASN A 164 -5.80 -17.08 17.41
C ASN A 164 -4.70 -17.85 18.17
N GLU A 165 -3.84 -18.57 17.47
CA GLU A 165 -2.70 -19.32 17.99
C GLU A 165 -1.38 -18.55 17.84
N LEU A 166 -1.44 -17.31 17.31
CA LEU A 166 -0.30 -16.45 17.01
C LEU A 166 -0.31 -15.19 17.88
N SER A 167 0.89 -14.73 18.27
CA SER A 167 1.05 -13.41 18.93
C SER A 167 0.66 -12.26 17.98
N GLY A 168 0.52 -11.04 18.50
CA GLY A 168 0.27 -9.83 17.70
C GLY A 168 1.30 -9.64 16.60
N GLY A 169 2.59 -9.69 16.95
CA GLY A 169 3.69 -9.56 16.00
C GLY A 169 3.74 -10.69 14.97
N GLN A 170 3.43 -11.93 15.37
CA GLN A 170 3.34 -13.05 14.43
C GLN A 170 2.18 -12.86 13.45
N ARG A 171 1.01 -12.39 13.90
CA ARG A 171 -0.12 -12.05 13.02
C ARG A 171 0.26 -10.96 12.03
N GLN A 172 0.97 -9.93 12.49
CA GLN A 172 1.44 -8.85 11.59
C GLN A 172 2.45 -9.36 10.57
N ARG A 173 3.37 -10.24 10.95
CA ARG A 173 4.30 -10.88 10.00
C ARG A 173 3.55 -11.75 8.98
N VAL A 174 2.48 -12.46 9.34
CA VAL A 174 1.61 -13.16 8.37
C VAL A 174 0.95 -12.17 7.41
N ALA A 175 0.43 -11.03 7.90
CA ALA A 175 -0.16 -9.99 7.07
C ALA A 175 0.87 -9.39 6.09
N ILE A 176 2.11 -9.15 6.54
CA ILE A 176 3.21 -8.69 5.68
C ILE A 176 3.56 -9.76 4.62
N ALA A 177 3.69 -11.04 5.01
CA ALA A 177 3.96 -12.13 4.06
C ALA A 177 2.86 -12.24 2.98
N ARG A 178 1.59 -12.10 3.40
CA ARG A 178 0.44 -12.07 2.49
C ARG A 178 0.51 -10.88 1.53
N ALA A 179 0.89 -9.71 2.02
CA ALA A 179 1.02 -8.51 1.19
C ALA A 179 2.10 -8.66 0.11
N LEU A 180 3.20 -9.36 0.42
CA LEU A 180 4.36 -9.51 -0.47
C LEU A 180 4.25 -10.67 -1.48
N VAL A 181 3.33 -11.62 -1.29
CA VAL A 181 3.31 -12.92 -2.01
C VAL A 181 3.18 -12.79 -3.54
N ASN A 182 2.55 -11.72 -4.03
CA ASN A 182 2.42 -11.42 -5.46
C ASN A 182 3.56 -10.55 -6.02
N ASN A 183 4.60 -10.22 -5.24
CA ASN A 183 5.67 -9.27 -5.57
C ASN A 183 5.10 -7.92 -6.03
N PRO A 184 4.36 -7.21 -5.17
CA PRO A 184 3.71 -5.96 -5.52
C PRO A 184 4.73 -4.84 -5.77
N SER A 185 4.33 -3.84 -6.60
CA SER A 185 5.14 -2.65 -6.84
C SER A 185 5.24 -1.74 -5.61
N ILE A 186 4.21 -1.76 -4.74
CA ILE A 186 4.18 -1.00 -3.50
C ILE A 186 3.65 -1.85 -2.34
N LEU A 187 4.19 -1.60 -1.16
CA LEU A 187 3.67 -2.08 0.11
C LEU A 187 3.02 -0.89 0.83
N LEU A 188 1.70 -0.93 1.00
CA LEU A 188 0.91 0.12 1.63
C LEU A 188 0.50 -0.33 3.03
N ALA A 189 1.03 0.33 4.06
CA ALA A 189 0.85 -0.04 5.46
C ALA A 189 0.09 1.04 6.22
N ASP A 190 -1.06 0.69 6.79
CA ASP A 190 -1.92 1.55 7.59
C ASP A 190 -1.75 1.23 9.06
N GLU A 191 -1.13 2.15 9.80
CA GLU A 191 -0.85 2.03 11.23
C GLU A 191 -0.32 0.62 11.62
N PRO A 192 0.74 0.12 10.96
CA PRO A 192 1.11 -1.30 11.02
C PRO A 192 1.58 -1.76 12.42
N THR A 193 1.81 -0.84 13.33
CA THR A 193 2.27 -1.07 14.71
C THR A 193 1.24 -0.72 15.77
N GLY A 194 0.12 -0.10 15.41
CA GLY A 194 -0.83 0.50 16.34
C GLY A 194 -1.56 -0.49 17.30
N ASN A 195 -1.44 -1.81 17.07
CA ASN A 195 -1.98 -2.84 17.96
C ASN A 195 -0.87 -3.72 18.58
N LEU A 196 0.37 -3.23 18.61
CA LEU A 196 1.54 -3.98 19.10
C LEU A 196 2.18 -3.24 20.29
N ASP A 197 2.87 -3.99 21.13
CA ASP A 197 3.75 -3.41 22.13
C ASP A 197 5.01 -2.80 21.50
N SER A 198 5.71 -1.92 22.23
CA SER A 198 6.85 -1.17 21.71
C SER A 198 7.97 -2.06 21.18
N ALA A 199 8.31 -3.15 21.86
CA ALA A 199 9.37 -4.05 21.41
C ALA A 199 8.99 -4.76 20.11
N THR A 200 7.76 -5.25 20.01
CA THR A 200 7.22 -5.87 18.80
C THR A 200 7.10 -4.84 17.65
N SER A 201 6.74 -3.59 17.95
CA SER A 201 6.69 -2.50 16.97
C SER A 201 8.05 -2.27 16.32
N GLU A 202 9.13 -2.19 17.12
CA GLU A 202 10.50 -2.06 16.61
C GLU A 202 10.91 -3.24 15.72
N GLU A 203 10.54 -4.48 16.09
CA GLU A 203 10.82 -5.65 15.25
C GLU A 203 10.10 -5.58 13.89
N ILE A 204 8.85 -5.09 13.88
CA ILE A 204 8.08 -4.92 12.64
C ILE A 204 8.68 -3.79 11.79
N MET A 205 9.06 -2.66 12.40
CA MET A 205 9.73 -1.58 11.67
C MET A 205 11.10 -2.01 11.11
N ALA A 206 11.88 -2.79 11.87
CA ALA A 206 13.10 -3.40 11.35
C ALA A 206 12.85 -4.35 10.17
N LEU A 207 11.71 -5.06 10.14
CA LEU A 207 11.31 -5.85 8.98
C LEU A 207 11.01 -4.96 7.77
N PHE A 208 10.27 -3.85 7.94
CA PHE A 208 10.02 -2.88 6.86
C PHE A 208 11.33 -2.29 6.31
N GLN A 209 12.27 -1.93 7.18
CA GLN A 209 13.59 -1.41 6.75
C GLN A 209 14.36 -2.44 5.91
N ARG A 210 14.36 -3.73 6.29
CA ARG A 210 14.96 -4.79 5.47
C ARG A 210 14.28 -4.93 4.11
N LEU A 211 12.95 -4.95 4.07
CA LEU A 211 12.19 -5.02 2.82
C LEU A 211 12.50 -3.83 1.90
N HIS A 212 12.65 -2.63 2.47
CA HIS A 212 13.07 -1.45 1.72
C HIS A 212 14.50 -1.60 1.18
N ALA A 213 15.44 -2.09 1.99
CA ALA A 213 16.81 -2.35 1.56
C ALA A 213 16.88 -3.39 0.43
N ASP A 214 15.92 -4.34 0.41
CA ASP A 214 15.75 -5.34 -0.67
C ASP A 214 15.04 -4.77 -1.92
N GLY A 215 14.74 -3.46 -1.96
CA GLY A 215 14.20 -2.75 -3.13
C GLY A 215 12.68 -2.56 -3.12
N GLN A 216 11.99 -2.88 -2.02
CA GLN A 216 10.53 -2.68 -1.93
C GLN A 216 10.20 -1.20 -1.73
N THR A 217 9.28 -0.66 -2.53
CA THR A 217 8.68 0.66 -2.28
C THR A 217 7.66 0.54 -1.15
N ILE A 218 7.78 1.38 -0.12
CA ILE A 218 6.94 1.31 1.08
C ILE A 218 6.26 2.65 1.32
N ILE A 219 4.95 2.60 1.53
CA ILE A 219 4.14 3.75 1.92
C ILE A 219 3.51 3.42 3.28
N LEU A 220 3.92 4.16 4.28
CA LEU A 220 3.45 4.04 5.65
C LEU A 220 2.44 5.16 5.92
N VAL A 221 1.25 4.83 6.36
CA VAL A 221 0.27 5.81 6.86
C VAL A 221 0.26 5.71 8.37
N THR A 222 0.62 6.78 9.04
CA THR A 222 0.65 6.82 10.51
C THR A 222 0.45 8.23 11.05
N HIS A 223 -0.01 8.33 12.28
CA HIS A 223 -0.04 9.59 13.05
C HIS A 223 1.08 9.64 14.10
N GLU A 224 1.84 8.55 14.28
CA GLU A 224 2.92 8.43 15.27
C GLU A 224 4.24 8.93 14.69
N PRO A 225 4.84 10.02 15.26
CA PRO A 225 6.09 10.59 14.76
C PRO A 225 7.26 9.60 14.81
N ASP A 226 7.35 8.78 15.85
CA ASP A 226 8.45 7.82 16.04
C ASP A 226 8.41 6.74 14.95
N ILE A 227 7.22 6.26 14.59
CA ILE A 227 7.03 5.30 13.51
C ILE A 227 7.33 5.95 12.16
N ALA A 228 6.89 7.19 11.93
CA ALA A 228 7.19 7.92 10.70
C ALA A 228 8.68 8.24 10.53
N ALA A 229 9.45 8.34 11.61
CA ALA A 229 10.89 8.58 11.57
C ALA A 229 11.70 7.43 10.92
N HIS A 230 11.13 6.22 10.82
CA HIS A 230 11.74 5.12 10.08
C HIS A 230 11.71 5.32 8.54
N ALA A 231 10.83 6.19 8.03
CA ALA A 231 10.76 6.52 6.61
C ALA A 231 11.77 7.62 6.24
N HIS A 232 12.29 7.55 5.01
CA HIS A 232 13.27 8.53 4.51
C HIS A 232 12.63 9.82 3.98
N ARG A 233 11.31 9.80 3.73
CA ARG A 233 10.52 10.93 3.27
C ARG A 233 9.22 10.98 4.03
N GLN A 234 8.81 12.18 4.44
CA GLN A 234 7.58 12.40 5.17
C GLN A 234 6.70 13.40 4.41
N ILE A 235 5.46 13.01 4.17
CA ILE A 235 4.43 13.85 3.54
C ILE A 235 3.36 14.14 4.60
N MET A 236 3.21 15.41 4.95
CA MET A 236 2.22 15.86 5.93
C MET A 236 0.96 16.30 5.21
N LEU A 237 -0.16 15.65 5.51
CA LEU A 237 -1.49 16.05 5.06
C LEU A 237 -2.17 16.94 6.12
N LYS A 238 -2.80 18.00 5.67
CA LYS A 238 -3.66 18.87 6.48
C LYS A 238 -4.83 19.34 5.63
N ASP A 239 -6.04 19.23 6.16
CA ASP A 239 -7.28 19.70 5.52
C ASP A 239 -7.42 19.23 4.05
N GLY A 240 -7.07 17.97 3.78
CA GLY A 240 -7.15 17.36 2.45
C GLY A 240 -6.08 17.80 1.45
N LYS A 241 -5.01 18.47 1.88
CA LYS A 241 -3.90 18.96 1.06
C LYS A 241 -2.55 18.47 1.59
N VAL A 242 -1.53 18.45 0.73
CA VAL A 242 -0.14 18.32 1.16
C VAL A 242 0.30 19.65 1.77
N ALA A 243 0.52 19.66 3.08
CA ALA A 243 1.01 20.82 3.80
C ALA A 243 2.54 20.90 3.81
N ARG A 244 3.22 19.74 3.75
CA ARG A 244 4.68 19.63 3.71
C ARG A 244 5.09 18.31 3.08
N ASP A 245 6.14 18.34 2.29
CA ASP A 245 6.84 17.18 1.77
C ASP A 245 8.34 17.35 2.03
N SER A 246 8.98 16.42 2.74
CA SER A 246 10.39 16.54 3.10
C SER A 246 11.35 16.36 1.91
N SER A 247 10.85 15.89 0.75
CA SER A 247 11.63 15.82 -0.48
C SER A 247 11.70 17.16 -1.22
N SER A 248 10.74 18.06 -0.98
CA SER A 248 10.72 19.40 -1.57
C SER A 248 11.41 20.39 -0.63
N THR A 249 12.40 21.11 -1.14
CA THR A 249 13.09 22.20 -0.41
C THR A 249 12.20 23.46 -0.27
N GLU A 250 10.98 23.42 -0.81
CA GLU A 250 10.02 24.52 -0.76
C GLU A 250 9.02 24.31 0.39
N VAL A 251 9.20 25.11 1.44
CA VAL A 251 8.16 25.35 2.44
C VAL A 251 7.11 26.25 1.77
N VAL A 252 5.94 25.69 1.46
CA VAL A 252 4.79 26.50 1.07
C VAL A 252 4.34 27.24 2.32
N SER A 253 4.61 28.54 2.34
CA SER A 253 4.19 29.51 3.37
C SER A 253 2.69 29.80 3.32
#